data_0e558ad9deb0037a9f07d3b9dfbff062
#
_entry.id   0e558ad9deb0037a9f07d3b9dfbff062
#
_cell.length_a   1.000
_cell.length_b   1.000
_cell.length_c   1.000
_cell.angle_alpha   90.00
_cell.angle_beta   90.00
_cell.angle_gamma   90.00
#
_symmetry.space_group_name_H-M   'P 1'
#
loop_
_entity.id
_entity.type
_entity.pdbx_description
1 polymer ?
#
loop_
_entity_poly.entity_id
_entity_poly.type
_entity_poly.pdbx_seq_one_letter_code
_entity_poly.pdbx_strand_id
1 'polypeptide(L)'
;MQDLSSLPIKGIKDPWKTGIKNGWDVIDGRSVSADRTLEADVVIIGTGAGGGVSAEILTQRGLKVILIEAGKLMSSDDFTLNEGQAYRDLYQEGAMRATKDAGITILQGRTVGGTTVVNWTSSFRTPSETLQYWQDTFGVENLLRQDLDPWFQKME
;
A
#
# COMPACT_ATOMS: atom_id res chain seq x y z
N MET A 1 -31.75 6.25 14.83
CA MET A 1 -30.55 6.25 14.00
C MET A 1 -30.07 4.80 13.91
N GLN A 2 -30.16 4.18 12.74
CA GLN A 2 -29.58 2.85 12.57
C GLN A 2 -28.06 2.96 12.72
N ASP A 3 -27.45 2.09 13.51
CA ASP A 3 -26.02 1.97 13.63
C ASP A 3 -25.44 1.44 12.28
N LEU A 4 -24.87 2.33 11.49
CA LEU A 4 -24.26 1.99 10.20
C LEU A 4 -22.87 1.40 10.34
N SER A 5 -22.30 1.36 11.56
CA SER A 5 -20.92 0.93 11.83
C SER A 5 -20.66 -0.56 11.58
N SER A 6 -21.71 -1.36 11.40
CA SER A 6 -21.61 -2.82 11.20
C SER A 6 -22.00 -3.29 9.79
N LEU A 7 -22.36 -2.38 8.88
CA LEU A 7 -22.76 -2.78 7.53
C LEU A 7 -21.54 -2.81 6.60
N PRO A 8 -21.22 -3.97 5.99
CA PRO A 8 -20.24 -4.02 4.91
C PRO A 8 -20.71 -3.10 3.77
N ILE A 9 -19.79 -2.47 3.09
CA ILE A 9 -20.08 -1.66 1.89
C ILE A 9 -20.66 -2.62 0.84
N LYS A 10 -21.98 -2.73 0.80
CA LYS A 10 -22.68 -3.67 -0.07
C LYS A 10 -22.45 -3.31 -1.55
N GLY A 11 -22.12 -4.30 -2.34
CA GLY A 11 -22.06 -4.21 -3.79
C GLY A 11 -20.68 -3.99 -4.39
N ILE A 12 -19.64 -3.74 -3.60
CA ILE A 12 -18.27 -3.72 -4.09
C ILE A 12 -17.72 -5.15 -4.05
N LYS A 13 -17.32 -5.67 -5.20
CA LYS A 13 -16.62 -6.96 -5.25
C LYS A 13 -15.27 -6.82 -4.57
N ASP A 14 -15.01 -7.71 -3.61
CA ASP A 14 -13.72 -7.78 -2.94
C ASP A 14 -12.76 -8.66 -3.76
N PRO A 15 -11.79 -8.09 -4.49
CA PRO A 15 -10.86 -8.85 -5.31
C PRO A 15 -9.90 -9.69 -4.45
N TRP A 16 -9.53 -9.24 -3.25
CA TRP A 16 -8.63 -9.94 -2.35
C TRP A 16 -9.26 -11.23 -1.83
N LYS A 17 -10.45 -11.15 -1.26
CA LYS A 17 -11.17 -12.34 -0.77
C LYS A 17 -11.50 -13.30 -1.90
N THR A 18 -11.85 -12.77 -3.07
CA THR A 18 -12.07 -13.59 -4.26
C THR A 18 -10.78 -14.27 -4.71
N GLY A 19 -9.67 -13.55 -4.76
CA GLY A 19 -8.37 -14.09 -5.14
C GLY A 19 -7.88 -15.19 -4.18
N ILE A 20 -8.03 -14.97 -2.87
CA ILE A 20 -7.67 -15.98 -1.85
C ILE A 20 -8.52 -17.24 -2.02
N LYS A 21 -9.83 -17.12 -2.25
CA LYS A 21 -10.70 -18.25 -2.54
C LYS A 21 -10.32 -19.00 -3.82
N ASN A 22 -9.75 -18.28 -4.78
CA ASN A 22 -9.27 -18.83 -6.04
C ASN A 22 -7.81 -19.31 -5.99
N GLY A 23 -7.22 -19.39 -4.79
CA GLY A 23 -5.91 -20.01 -4.58
C GLY A 23 -4.71 -19.04 -4.58
N TRP A 24 -4.93 -17.73 -4.37
CA TRP A 24 -3.82 -16.84 -4.09
C TRP A 24 -3.11 -17.27 -2.81
N ASP A 25 -1.78 -17.37 -2.88
CA ASP A 25 -0.95 -17.78 -1.75
C ASP A 25 -0.73 -16.60 -0.80
N VAL A 26 -1.56 -16.55 0.22
CA VAL A 26 -1.51 -15.53 1.28
C VAL A 26 -1.35 -16.21 2.63
N ILE A 27 -0.26 -15.90 3.33
CA ILE A 27 0.06 -16.45 4.64
C ILE A 27 -0.20 -15.38 5.70
N ASP A 28 -1.13 -15.60 6.59
CA ASP A 28 -1.28 -14.78 7.80
C ASP A 28 -0.23 -15.24 8.82
N GLY A 29 0.77 -14.38 9.07
CA GLY A 29 1.85 -14.67 10.03
C GLY A 29 1.36 -15.04 11.43
N ARG A 30 0.17 -14.60 11.83
CA ARG A 30 -0.44 -14.95 13.12
C ARG A 30 -0.87 -16.42 13.20
N SER A 31 -1.10 -17.05 12.07
CA SER A 31 -1.46 -18.48 11.97
C SER A 31 -0.26 -19.41 11.87
N VAL A 32 0.94 -18.87 11.75
CA VAL A 32 2.17 -19.64 11.62
C VAL A 32 2.60 -20.11 13.01
N SER A 33 2.56 -21.42 13.25
CA SER A 33 2.88 -22.05 14.55
C SER A 33 4.29 -22.67 14.60
N ALA A 34 5.00 -22.73 13.49
CA ALA A 34 6.36 -23.28 13.38
C ALA A 34 7.15 -22.51 12.33
N ASP A 35 8.47 -22.62 12.42
CA ASP A 35 9.37 -22.01 11.45
C ASP A 35 9.06 -22.51 10.02
N ARG A 36 9.07 -21.59 9.07
CA ARG A 36 8.87 -21.88 7.65
C ARG A 36 9.99 -21.28 6.83
N THR A 37 10.49 -22.04 5.88
CA THR A 37 11.42 -21.55 4.86
C THR A 37 10.68 -21.48 3.53
N LEU A 38 10.77 -20.34 2.89
CA LEU A 38 10.21 -20.08 1.57
C LEU A 38 11.34 -19.65 0.63
N GLU A 39 11.27 -20.08 -0.62
CA GLU A 39 12.25 -19.73 -1.65
C GLU A 39 11.61 -18.84 -2.71
N ALA A 40 12.30 -17.80 -3.10
CA ALA A 40 11.91 -16.87 -4.16
C ALA A 40 13.15 -16.27 -4.81
N ASP A 41 12.96 -15.73 -6.03
CA ASP A 41 14.01 -14.96 -6.71
C ASP A 41 14.19 -13.59 -6.04
N VAL A 42 13.10 -13.00 -5.54
CA VAL A 42 13.09 -11.69 -4.90
C VAL A 42 12.17 -11.70 -3.67
N VAL A 43 12.65 -11.09 -2.59
CA VAL A 43 11.85 -10.77 -1.39
C VAL A 43 11.71 -9.26 -1.29
N ILE A 44 10.46 -8.78 -1.23
CA ILE A 44 10.14 -7.36 -1.07
C ILE A 44 9.57 -7.14 0.33
N ILE A 45 10.18 -6.25 1.10
CA ILE A 45 9.73 -5.87 2.45
C ILE A 45 8.87 -4.61 2.34
N GLY A 46 7.60 -4.74 2.69
CA GLY A 46 6.58 -3.71 2.57
C GLY A 46 5.79 -3.78 1.26
N THR A 47 4.47 -3.67 1.38
CA THR A 47 3.52 -3.76 0.27
C THR A 47 2.92 -2.39 -0.10
N GLY A 48 3.55 -1.30 0.31
CA GLY A 48 3.15 0.05 -0.09
C GLY A 48 3.33 0.30 -1.59
N ALA A 49 3.14 1.53 -2.04
CA ALA A 49 3.18 1.91 -3.45
C ALA A 49 4.43 1.37 -4.18
N GLY A 50 5.63 1.54 -3.61
CA GLY A 50 6.86 1.05 -4.22
C GLY A 50 6.94 -0.47 -4.28
N GLY A 51 6.60 -1.16 -3.19
CA GLY A 51 6.62 -2.62 -3.12
C GLY A 51 5.63 -3.28 -4.08
N GLY A 52 4.41 -2.74 -4.15
CA GLY A 52 3.37 -3.23 -5.05
C GLY A 52 3.75 -3.12 -6.52
N VAL A 53 4.21 -1.95 -6.95
CA VAL A 53 4.65 -1.71 -8.33
C VAL A 53 5.87 -2.56 -8.70
N SER A 54 6.84 -2.67 -7.79
CA SER A 54 8.02 -3.52 -8.00
C SER A 54 7.62 -4.99 -8.16
N ALA A 55 6.71 -5.49 -7.32
CA ALA A 55 6.22 -6.87 -7.41
C ALA A 55 5.50 -7.13 -8.74
N GLU A 56 4.65 -6.21 -9.20
CA GLU A 56 3.98 -6.31 -10.49
C GLU A 56 4.99 -6.47 -11.63
N ILE A 57 5.98 -5.58 -11.70
CA ILE A 57 6.97 -5.58 -12.79
C ILE A 57 7.84 -6.84 -12.75
N LEU A 58 8.26 -7.27 -11.58
CA LEU A 58 9.12 -8.45 -11.42
C LEU A 58 8.38 -9.75 -11.76
N THR A 59 7.14 -9.88 -11.31
CA THR A 59 6.32 -11.06 -11.62
C THR A 59 5.94 -11.13 -13.10
N GLN A 60 5.67 -9.99 -13.76
CA GLN A 60 5.46 -9.94 -15.20
C GLN A 60 6.69 -10.40 -16.01
N ARG A 61 7.88 -10.32 -15.43
CA ARG A 61 9.13 -10.84 -15.99
C ARG A 61 9.41 -12.30 -15.64
N GLY A 62 8.46 -12.97 -14.99
CA GLY A 62 8.55 -14.39 -14.64
C GLY A 62 9.29 -14.69 -13.34
N LEU A 63 9.67 -13.69 -12.56
CA LEU A 63 10.35 -13.90 -11.28
C LEU A 63 9.33 -14.31 -10.19
N LYS A 64 9.74 -15.23 -9.34
CA LYS A 64 9.01 -15.61 -8.14
C LYS A 64 9.28 -14.56 -7.06
N VAL A 65 8.23 -13.84 -6.62
CA VAL A 65 8.34 -12.75 -5.66
C VAL A 65 7.60 -13.11 -4.38
N ILE A 66 8.23 -12.86 -3.24
CA ILE A 66 7.58 -12.89 -1.92
C ILE A 66 7.48 -11.46 -1.42
N LEU A 67 6.26 -11.07 -1.03
CA LEU A 67 5.98 -9.81 -0.33
C LEU A 67 5.82 -10.06 1.16
N ILE A 68 6.52 -9.31 1.99
CA ILE A 68 6.40 -9.38 3.45
C ILE A 68 5.84 -8.04 3.94
N GLU A 69 4.72 -8.10 4.66
CA GLU A 69 4.03 -6.92 5.19
C GLU A 69 3.82 -7.04 6.70
N ALA A 70 4.11 -5.98 7.43
CA ALA A 70 3.92 -5.94 8.88
C ALA A 70 2.45 -5.74 9.29
N GLY A 71 1.67 -5.11 8.42
CA GLY A 71 0.26 -4.83 8.64
C GLY A 71 -0.65 -5.97 8.22
N LYS A 72 -1.91 -5.88 8.60
CA LYS A 72 -2.94 -6.85 8.23
C LYS A 72 -3.34 -6.70 6.77
N LEU A 73 -3.81 -7.77 6.16
CA LEU A 73 -4.61 -7.67 4.95
C LEU A 73 -6.03 -7.26 5.36
N MET A 74 -6.40 -6.04 4.98
CA MET A 74 -7.75 -5.48 5.14
C MET A 74 -8.28 -5.10 3.77
N SER A 75 -9.50 -5.46 3.48
CA SER A 75 -10.14 -5.27 2.18
C SER A 75 -11.51 -4.63 2.32
N SER A 76 -12.21 -4.40 1.23
CA SER A 76 -13.50 -3.70 1.22
C SER A 76 -14.53 -4.27 2.19
N ASP A 77 -14.52 -5.59 2.40
CA ASP A 77 -15.44 -6.26 3.32
C ASP A 77 -15.08 -6.04 4.80
N ASP A 78 -13.86 -5.62 5.09
CA ASP A 78 -13.35 -5.43 6.45
C ASP A 78 -13.52 -4.00 6.96
N PHE A 79 -13.86 -3.07 6.06
CA PHE A 79 -14.05 -1.66 6.40
C PHE A 79 -15.44 -1.43 7.00
N THR A 80 -15.47 -0.90 8.21
CA THR A 80 -16.70 -0.75 9.00
C THR A 80 -17.22 0.69 9.03
N LEU A 81 -16.57 1.65 8.36
CA LEU A 81 -16.85 3.10 8.48
C LEU A 81 -16.71 3.66 9.91
N ASN A 82 -16.04 2.92 10.79
CA ASN A 82 -15.70 3.37 12.13
C ASN A 82 -14.28 3.93 12.14
N GLU A 83 -14.16 5.25 12.25
CA GLU A 83 -12.87 5.95 12.17
C GLU A 83 -11.89 5.49 13.27
N GLY A 84 -12.38 5.35 14.50
CA GLY A 84 -11.53 4.90 15.61
C GLY A 84 -10.98 3.48 15.41
N GLN A 85 -11.74 2.60 14.78
CA GLN A 85 -11.28 1.27 14.40
C GLN A 85 -10.28 1.36 13.23
N ALA A 86 -10.56 2.19 12.22
CA ALA A 86 -9.66 2.40 11.09
C ALA A 86 -8.28 2.90 11.55
N TYR A 87 -8.21 3.86 12.47
CA TYR A 87 -6.94 4.31 13.03
C TYR A 87 -6.16 3.18 13.72
N ARG A 88 -6.81 2.35 14.52
CA ARG A 88 -6.13 1.22 15.19
C ARG A 88 -5.67 0.12 14.23
N ASP A 89 -6.46 -0.18 13.22
CA ASP A 89 -6.23 -1.34 12.36
C ASP A 89 -5.38 -1.05 11.12
N LEU A 90 -5.44 0.18 10.60
CA LEU A 90 -4.83 0.54 9.33
C LEU A 90 -3.61 1.46 9.45
N TYR A 91 -3.45 2.16 10.58
CA TYR A 91 -2.37 3.14 10.73
C TYR A 91 -1.26 2.65 11.65
N GLN A 92 -0.05 3.05 11.35
CA GLN A 92 1.09 2.86 12.23
C GLN A 92 0.85 3.62 13.56
N GLU A 93 1.03 2.92 14.68
CA GLU A 93 0.85 3.49 16.02
C GLU A 93 -0.54 4.12 16.23
N GLY A 94 -1.58 3.61 15.57
CA GLY A 94 -2.94 4.15 15.68
C GLY A 94 -3.07 5.60 15.23
N ALA A 95 -2.27 6.02 14.23
CA ALA A 95 -2.15 7.39 13.73
C ALA A 95 -1.52 8.39 14.74
N MET A 96 -0.86 7.91 15.78
CA MET A 96 -0.20 8.76 16.80
C MET A 96 1.26 9.10 16.48
N ARG A 97 1.78 8.62 15.33
CA ARG A 97 3.16 8.93 14.94
C ARG A 97 3.35 10.40 14.63
N ALA A 98 4.39 10.99 15.19
CA ALA A 98 4.75 12.38 14.96
C ALA A 98 6.27 12.55 14.90
N THR A 99 6.73 13.71 14.47
CA THR A 99 8.13 14.13 14.61
C THR A 99 8.49 14.27 16.08
N LYS A 100 9.81 14.22 16.40
CA LYS A 100 10.30 14.27 17.79
C LYS A 100 9.82 15.51 18.55
N ASP A 101 9.65 16.62 17.86
CA ASP A 101 9.14 17.89 18.39
C ASP A 101 7.61 18.00 18.35
N ALA A 102 6.93 16.93 17.93
CA ALA A 102 5.48 16.89 17.71
C ALA A 102 4.95 17.95 16.74
N GLY A 103 5.81 18.57 15.94
CA GLY A 103 5.42 19.61 15.00
C GLY A 103 4.68 19.08 13.78
N ILE A 104 4.89 17.81 13.41
CA ILE A 104 4.26 17.18 12.24
C ILE A 104 3.71 15.82 12.62
N THR A 105 2.42 15.61 12.39
CA THR A 105 1.78 14.29 12.49
C THR A 105 2.04 13.49 11.22
N ILE A 106 2.46 12.24 11.36
CA ILE A 106 2.79 11.34 10.24
C ILE A 106 1.70 10.28 10.15
N LEU A 107 0.77 10.45 9.23
CA LEU A 107 -0.29 9.47 8.95
C LEU A 107 0.26 8.39 7.99
N GLN A 108 0.85 7.36 8.56
CA GLN A 108 1.44 6.25 7.81
C GLN A 108 0.55 5.01 7.90
N GLY A 109 0.22 4.42 6.77
CA GLY A 109 -0.49 3.14 6.72
C GLY A 109 0.38 1.97 7.19
N ARG A 110 -0.25 1.04 7.94
CA ARG A 110 0.33 -0.26 8.34
C ARG A 110 -0.68 -1.35 8.01
N THR A 111 -0.78 -1.65 6.75
CA THR A 111 -1.70 -2.63 6.16
C THR A 111 -1.15 -3.07 4.81
N VAL A 112 -1.61 -4.17 4.26
CA VAL A 112 -1.29 -4.53 2.87
C VAL A 112 -1.74 -3.40 1.95
N GLY A 113 -0.83 -2.88 1.12
CA GLY A 113 -1.00 -1.67 0.33
C GLY A 113 -0.43 -0.40 0.99
N GLY A 114 -0.05 -0.45 2.28
CA GLY A 114 0.58 0.67 2.99
C GLY A 114 -0.27 1.93 3.02
N THR A 115 0.39 3.09 2.89
CA THR A 115 -0.27 4.40 2.94
C THR A 115 -1.23 4.63 1.75
N THR A 116 -1.09 3.87 0.65
CA THR A 116 -2.04 3.97 -0.47
C THR A 116 -3.46 3.51 -0.12
N VAL A 117 -3.63 2.75 0.97
CA VAL A 117 -4.95 2.33 1.47
C VAL A 117 -5.62 3.41 2.32
N VAL A 118 -4.85 4.27 2.96
CA VAL A 118 -5.34 5.26 3.94
C VAL A 118 -5.15 6.70 3.49
N ASN A 119 -4.78 6.93 2.24
CA ASN A 119 -4.62 8.26 1.67
C ASN A 119 -5.98 8.92 1.37
N TRP A 120 -5.93 10.21 1.07
CA TRP A 120 -7.12 11.01 0.71
C TRP A 120 -7.50 10.91 -0.77
N THR A 121 -6.90 9.98 -1.50
CA THR A 121 -7.08 9.80 -2.96
C THR A 121 -6.80 11.06 -3.79
N SER A 122 -6.16 12.07 -3.22
CA SER A 122 -5.69 13.23 -3.98
C SER A 122 -4.54 12.82 -4.87
N SER A 123 -4.77 12.84 -6.17
CA SER A 123 -3.81 12.37 -7.17
C SER A 123 -3.59 13.46 -8.21
N PHE A 124 -2.35 13.86 -8.41
CA PHE A 124 -1.96 14.79 -9.45
C PHE A 124 -0.53 14.48 -9.91
N ARG A 125 -0.25 14.81 -11.18
CA ARG A 125 1.10 14.63 -11.72
C ARG A 125 2.04 15.66 -11.11
N THR A 126 3.26 15.25 -10.81
CA THR A 126 4.28 16.18 -10.32
C THR A 126 4.49 17.33 -11.30
N PRO A 127 4.45 18.60 -10.87
CA PRO A 127 4.70 19.76 -11.75
C PRO A 127 6.07 19.69 -12.40
N SER A 128 6.16 20.14 -13.65
CA SER A 128 7.41 20.10 -14.43
C SER A 128 8.54 20.89 -13.77
N GLU A 129 8.19 22.00 -13.14
CA GLU A 129 9.14 22.87 -12.41
C GLU A 129 9.75 22.13 -11.21
N THR A 130 8.96 21.28 -10.52
CA THR A 130 9.47 20.46 -9.41
C THR A 130 10.42 19.39 -9.90
N LEU A 131 10.11 18.74 -11.02
CA LEU A 131 10.99 17.74 -11.62
C LEU A 131 12.31 18.36 -12.07
N GLN A 132 12.24 19.53 -12.70
CA GLN A 132 13.44 20.29 -13.10
C GLN A 132 14.26 20.68 -11.88
N TYR A 133 13.64 21.18 -10.83
CA TYR A 133 14.32 21.53 -9.57
C TYR A 133 15.06 20.32 -8.97
N TRP A 134 14.45 19.15 -8.98
CA TRP A 134 15.10 17.93 -8.48
C TRP A 134 16.31 17.54 -9.32
N GLN A 135 16.20 17.64 -10.64
CA GLN A 135 17.34 17.39 -11.53
C GLN A 135 18.48 18.38 -11.28
N ASP A 136 18.19 19.67 -11.25
CA ASP A 136 19.22 20.73 -11.18
C ASP A 136 19.88 20.78 -9.79
N THR A 137 19.11 20.54 -8.73
CA THR A 137 19.58 20.69 -7.35
C THR A 137 20.17 19.41 -6.79
N PHE A 138 19.59 18.26 -7.11
CA PHE A 138 19.96 16.97 -6.51
C PHE A 138 20.59 16.00 -7.50
N GLY A 139 20.73 16.38 -8.77
CA GLY A 139 21.31 15.52 -9.82
C GLY A 139 20.50 14.27 -10.12
N VAL A 140 19.18 14.30 -9.90
CA VAL A 140 18.32 13.15 -10.17
C VAL A 140 18.05 13.07 -11.68
N GLU A 141 18.51 12.01 -12.31
CA GLU A 141 18.37 11.80 -13.76
C GLU A 141 17.08 11.01 -14.10
N ASN A 142 16.61 11.14 -15.34
CA ASN A 142 15.48 10.41 -15.90
C ASN A 142 14.16 10.63 -15.14
N LEU A 143 13.94 11.83 -14.62
CA LEU A 143 12.71 12.23 -13.91
C LEU A 143 11.99 13.40 -14.57
N LEU A 144 12.40 13.84 -15.76
CA LEU A 144 11.68 14.90 -16.45
C LEU A 144 10.29 14.42 -16.91
N ARG A 145 9.44 15.37 -17.28
CA ARG A 145 8.05 15.10 -17.65
C ARG A 145 7.93 14.03 -18.73
N GLN A 146 8.76 14.08 -19.77
CA GLN A 146 8.76 13.11 -20.85
C GLN A 146 9.12 11.70 -20.39
N ASP A 147 9.95 11.57 -19.35
CA ASP A 147 10.40 10.29 -18.81
C ASP A 147 9.30 9.65 -17.94
N LEU A 148 8.51 10.48 -17.26
CA LEU A 148 7.48 10.04 -16.32
C LEU A 148 6.07 9.92 -16.93
N ASP A 149 5.77 10.61 -18.03
CA ASP A 149 4.43 10.59 -18.62
C ASP A 149 3.91 9.19 -18.94
N PRO A 150 4.69 8.23 -19.46
CA PRO A 150 4.22 6.87 -19.69
C PRO A 150 3.79 6.16 -18.40
N TRP A 151 4.46 6.45 -17.29
CA TRP A 151 4.15 5.90 -15.97
C TRP A 151 2.92 6.55 -15.34
N PHE A 152 2.80 7.87 -15.47
CA PHE A 152 1.58 8.57 -15.05
C PHE A 152 0.35 8.06 -15.79
N GLN A 153 0.43 7.89 -17.12
CA GLN A 153 -0.65 7.33 -17.93
C GLN A 153 -1.04 5.91 -17.52
N LYS A 154 -0.05 5.10 -17.12
CA LYS A 154 -0.32 3.74 -16.63
C LYS A 154 -1.08 3.73 -15.30
N MET A 155 -0.88 4.74 -14.46
CA MET A 155 -1.47 4.83 -13.10
C MET A 155 -2.84 5.52 -13.09
N GLU A 156 -3.19 6.24 -14.13
CA GLU A 156 -4.49 6.92 -14.31
C GLU A 156 -5.52 6.00 -14.97
#